data_822a558d22732efb2ee79a1f65b153eb
#
_entry.id   822a558d22732efb2ee79a1f65b153eb
#
_cell.length_a   1.000
_cell.length_b   1.000
_cell.length_c   1.000
_cell.angle_alpha   90.00
_cell.angle_beta   90.00
_cell.angle_gamma   90.00
#
_symmetry.space_group_name_H-M   'P 1'
#
loop_
_entity.id
_entity.type
_entity.pdbx_description
1 polymer ?
#
loop_
_entity_poly.entity_id
_entity_poly.type
_entity_poly.pdbx_seq_one_letter_code
_entity_poly.pdbx_strand_id
1 'polypeptide(L)'
;VLMRITINGDYDDVRIQRSVPLNLWNAAKGCSKGRDRASVALNAYIAELHARALEKHKELVLEQALITPKLILKRVFGKDTEMRTLLGTMREGIKEMETLAGIDYSPVTINRYKNVVKKLQLLIPSYYGKEDVTFHELTPEFIRAFDIYLKTEAGLCRNTIVRYMKCFKKFTNMALAKEWMRKNPFY
;
A
#
# COMPACT_ATOMS: atom_id res chain seq x y z
N VAL A 1 -6.64 17.83 -5.15
CA VAL A 1 -6.57 18.65 -3.92
C VAL A 1 -5.50 18.09 -3.02
N LEU A 2 -4.72 18.98 -2.38
CA LEU A 2 -3.72 18.67 -1.37
C LEU A 2 -4.26 19.06 0.00
N MET A 3 -4.07 18.22 0.99
CA MET A 3 -4.26 18.55 2.40
C MET A 3 -2.90 18.78 3.04
N ARG A 4 -2.72 19.93 3.69
CA ARG A 4 -1.51 20.28 4.44
C ARG A 4 -1.81 20.30 5.92
N ILE A 5 -0.95 19.70 6.73
CA ILE A 5 -0.94 19.85 8.19
C ILE A 5 0.35 20.57 8.58
N THR A 6 0.22 21.62 9.37
CA THR A 6 1.35 22.41 9.88
C THR A 6 1.33 22.41 11.41
N ILE A 7 2.46 22.10 12.04
CA ILE A 7 2.64 22.08 13.49
C ILE A 7 4.00 22.69 13.82
N ASN A 8 4.02 23.72 14.63
CA ASN A 8 5.26 24.40 15.09
C ASN A 8 6.18 24.83 13.94
N GLY A 9 5.62 25.15 12.77
CA GLY A 9 6.39 25.54 11.58
C GLY A 9 6.76 24.40 10.63
N ASP A 10 6.72 23.14 11.10
CA ASP A 10 6.89 21.98 10.23
C ASP A 10 5.57 21.65 9.54
N TYR A 11 5.64 21.16 8.29
CA TYR A 11 4.44 20.76 7.55
C TYR A 11 4.67 19.45 6.79
N ASP A 12 3.58 18.76 6.51
CA ASP A 12 3.54 17.62 5.61
C ASP A 12 2.24 17.65 4.78
N ASP A 13 2.33 17.17 3.53
CA ASP A 13 1.27 17.27 2.52
C ASP A 13 0.84 15.90 2.05
N VAL A 14 -0.47 15.69 1.88
CA VAL A 14 -1.03 14.47 1.29
C VAL A 14 -2.03 14.79 0.19
N ARG A 15 -2.01 14.01 -0.88
CA ARG A 15 -3.02 14.07 -1.95
C ARG A 15 -4.27 13.31 -1.50
N ILE A 16 -5.41 14.00 -1.40
CA ILE A 16 -6.68 13.38 -0.99
C ILE A 16 -7.41 12.67 -2.15
N GLN A 17 -6.74 12.45 -3.27
CA GLN A 17 -7.25 11.73 -4.46
C GLN A 17 -8.62 12.26 -4.96
N ARG A 18 -8.86 13.54 -4.77
CA ARG A 18 -10.01 14.26 -5.30
C ARG A 18 -9.54 15.42 -6.14
N SER A 19 -10.22 15.68 -7.24
CA SER A 19 -9.94 16.79 -8.15
C SER A 19 -11.13 17.72 -8.23
N VAL A 20 -10.83 19.00 -8.48
CA VAL A 20 -11.82 20.04 -8.72
C VAL A 20 -11.25 21.00 -9.77
N PRO A 21 -12.06 21.50 -10.71
CA PRO A 21 -11.64 22.54 -11.64
C PRO A 21 -11.10 23.77 -10.90
N LEU A 22 -9.99 24.36 -11.38
CA LEU A 22 -9.35 25.50 -10.73
C LEU A 22 -10.27 26.72 -10.55
N ASN A 23 -11.15 26.97 -11.50
CA ASN A 23 -12.15 28.04 -11.45
C ASN A 23 -13.17 27.87 -10.32
N LEU A 24 -13.42 26.63 -9.89
CA LEU A 24 -14.32 26.30 -8.79
C LEU A 24 -13.61 26.20 -7.44
N TRP A 25 -12.27 26.31 -7.39
CA TRP A 25 -11.53 26.23 -6.14
C TRP A 25 -11.43 27.58 -5.43
N ASN A 26 -11.71 27.61 -4.14
CA ASN A 26 -11.45 28.75 -3.27
C ASN A 26 -10.22 28.46 -2.41
N ALA A 27 -9.07 29.01 -2.80
CA ALA A 27 -7.82 28.77 -2.08
C ALA A 27 -7.82 29.33 -0.65
N ALA A 28 -8.49 30.46 -0.43
CA ALA A 28 -8.55 31.09 0.89
C ALA A 28 -9.40 30.29 1.90
N LYS A 29 -10.45 29.62 1.43
CA LYS A 29 -11.33 28.78 2.26
C LYS A 29 -10.99 27.30 2.21
N GLY A 30 -10.11 26.88 1.29
CA GLY A 30 -9.77 25.47 1.11
C GLY A 30 -10.96 24.57 0.69
N CYS A 31 -11.93 25.12 -0.08
CA CYS A 31 -13.15 24.41 -0.46
C CYS A 31 -13.56 24.74 -1.90
N SER A 32 -14.47 23.93 -2.48
CA SER A 32 -15.09 24.24 -3.76
C SER A 32 -16.17 25.32 -3.61
N LYS A 33 -16.23 26.26 -4.57
CA LYS A 33 -17.29 27.26 -4.70
C LYS A 33 -18.56 26.72 -5.37
N GLY A 34 -18.46 25.56 -6.04
CA GLY A 34 -19.58 24.97 -6.78
C GLY A 34 -20.71 24.55 -5.85
N ARG A 35 -21.95 24.60 -6.39
CA ARG A 35 -23.17 24.12 -5.72
C ARG A 35 -23.65 22.78 -6.28
N ASP A 36 -22.94 22.22 -7.24
CA ASP A 36 -23.21 20.93 -7.82
C ASP A 36 -22.93 19.81 -6.83
N ARG A 37 -23.54 18.63 -7.07
CA ARG A 37 -23.43 17.46 -6.21
C ARG A 37 -21.97 17.05 -5.94
N ALA A 38 -21.09 17.19 -6.94
CA ALA A 38 -19.68 16.84 -6.81
C ALA A 38 -18.93 17.80 -5.87
N SER A 39 -19.20 19.11 -5.99
CA SER A 39 -18.62 20.14 -5.11
C SER A 39 -19.10 20.01 -3.67
N VAL A 40 -20.39 19.74 -3.46
CA VAL A 40 -20.96 19.50 -2.13
C VAL A 40 -20.33 18.25 -1.49
N ALA A 41 -20.23 17.15 -2.23
CA ALA A 41 -19.61 15.92 -1.75
C ALA A 41 -18.11 16.11 -1.43
N LEU A 42 -17.38 16.89 -2.26
CA LEU A 42 -15.98 17.23 -2.00
C LEU A 42 -15.84 18.05 -0.72
N ASN A 43 -16.67 19.06 -0.52
CA ASN A 43 -16.61 19.91 0.66
C ASN A 43 -16.96 19.14 1.94
N ALA A 44 -17.96 18.24 1.89
CA ALA A 44 -18.28 17.35 3.00
C ALA A 44 -17.10 16.42 3.36
N TYR A 45 -16.45 15.87 2.35
CA TYR A 45 -15.25 15.03 2.55
C TYR A 45 -14.07 15.80 3.15
N ILE A 46 -13.84 17.05 2.72
CA ILE A 46 -12.81 17.92 3.29
C ILE A 46 -13.11 18.22 4.76
N ALA A 47 -14.37 18.53 5.09
CA ALA A 47 -14.81 18.79 6.46
C ALA A 47 -14.62 17.54 7.35
N GLU A 48 -14.94 16.35 6.86
CA GLU A 48 -14.73 15.09 7.56
C GLU A 48 -13.23 14.86 7.84
N LEU A 49 -12.36 15.05 6.84
CA LEU A 49 -10.92 14.91 7.02
C LEU A 49 -10.36 15.90 8.05
N HIS A 50 -10.87 17.13 8.06
CA HIS A 50 -10.46 18.15 9.01
C HIS A 50 -10.87 17.77 10.45
N ALA A 51 -12.11 17.32 10.64
CA ALA A 51 -12.60 16.84 11.94
C ALA A 51 -11.78 15.64 12.44
N ARG A 52 -11.50 14.68 11.56
CA ARG A 52 -10.66 13.50 11.87
C ARG A 52 -9.24 13.89 12.24
N ALA A 53 -8.64 14.89 11.57
CA ALA A 53 -7.30 15.37 11.90
C ALA A 53 -7.24 15.99 13.30
N LEU A 54 -8.25 16.78 13.67
CA LEU A 54 -8.36 17.37 15.01
C LEU A 54 -8.57 16.30 16.09
N GLU A 55 -9.36 15.29 15.82
CA GLU A 55 -9.57 14.17 16.73
C GLU A 55 -8.25 13.42 16.99
N LYS A 56 -7.52 13.06 15.91
CA LYS A 56 -6.23 12.37 16.02
C LYS A 56 -5.15 13.22 16.69
N HIS A 57 -5.18 14.53 16.50
CA HIS A 57 -4.33 15.44 17.26
C HIS A 57 -4.64 15.39 18.76
N LYS A 58 -5.92 15.43 19.17
CA LYS A 58 -6.33 15.33 20.58
C LYS A 58 -5.90 14.01 21.21
N GLU A 59 -6.06 12.89 20.49
CA GLU A 59 -5.58 11.56 20.94
C GLU A 59 -4.07 11.58 21.23
N LEU A 60 -3.26 12.13 20.30
CA LEU A 60 -1.81 12.22 20.45
C LEU A 60 -1.38 13.10 21.63
N VAL A 61 -2.12 14.20 21.90
CA VAL A 61 -1.89 15.04 23.07
C VAL A 61 -2.13 14.23 24.36
N LEU A 62 -3.22 13.45 24.43
CA LEU A 62 -3.54 12.61 25.60
C LEU A 62 -2.52 11.48 25.79
N GLU A 63 -1.99 10.94 24.71
CA GLU A 63 -0.92 9.91 24.73
C GLU A 63 0.46 10.48 25.10
N GLN A 64 0.60 11.80 25.25
CA GLN A 64 1.88 12.51 25.45
C GLN A 64 2.92 12.16 24.38
N ALA A 65 2.47 11.83 23.17
CA ALA A 65 3.33 11.49 22.05
C ALA A 65 3.98 12.73 21.42
N LEU A 66 5.15 12.55 20.80
CA LEU A 66 5.74 13.62 19.99
C LEU A 66 4.84 13.90 18.77
N ILE A 67 4.17 15.07 18.76
CA ILE A 67 3.23 15.44 17.73
C ILE A 67 3.97 16.03 16.53
N THR A 68 3.92 15.30 15.40
CA THR A 68 4.46 15.76 14.12
C THR A 68 3.37 15.75 13.04
N PRO A 69 3.45 16.61 12.00
CA PRO A 69 2.51 16.61 10.89
C PRO A 69 2.36 15.23 10.25
N LYS A 70 3.49 14.55 10.04
CA LYS A 70 3.57 13.20 9.49
C LYS A 70 2.81 12.18 10.33
N LEU A 71 2.92 12.24 11.66
CA LEU A 71 2.24 11.32 12.56
C LEU A 71 0.73 11.53 12.54
N ILE A 72 0.25 12.79 12.49
CA ILE A 72 -1.18 13.08 12.36
C ILE A 72 -1.70 12.56 11.03
N LEU A 73 -1.03 12.85 9.90
CA LEU A 73 -1.44 12.32 8.59
C LEU A 73 -1.49 10.79 8.59
N LYS A 74 -0.50 10.14 9.20
CA LYS A 74 -0.49 8.68 9.39
C LYS A 74 -1.73 8.19 10.16
N ARG A 75 -2.14 8.87 11.22
CA ARG A 75 -3.33 8.53 12.02
C ARG A 75 -4.65 8.86 11.33
N VAL A 76 -4.74 9.96 10.60
CA VAL A 76 -5.94 10.42 9.87
C VAL A 76 -6.30 9.49 8.74
N PHE A 77 -5.32 9.11 7.93
CA PHE A 77 -5.54 8.25 6.76
C PHE A 77 -5.51 6.77 7.12
N GLY A 78 -5.30 6.45 8.40
CA GLY A 78 -5.26 5.10 8.91
C GLY A 78 -4.23 4.26 8.15
N LYS A 79 -3.10 4.01 8.75
CA LYS A 79 -1.96 3.21 8.28
C LYS A 79 -0.80 3.96 7.66
N ASP A 80 0.34 3.35 7.90
CA ASP A 80 1.55 3.54 7.13
C ASP A 80 1.21 3.85 5.68
N THR A 81 1.25 5.14 5.33
CA THR A 81 1.19 5.60 3.95
C THR A 81 2.53 5.40 3.22
N GLU A 82 3.42 4.61 3.79
CA GLU A 82 4.33 3.83 2.97
C GLU A 82 3.42 2.83 2.26
N MET A 83 3.06 3.13 1.01
CA MET A 83 2.37 2.19 0.14
C MET A 83 3.19 0.90 0.16
N ARG A 84 2.78 -0.06 1.00
CA ARG A 84 3.47 -1.34 1.13
C ARG A 84 3.46 -2.01 -0.21
N THR A 85 4.62 -2.05 -0.83
CA THR A 85 4.80 -2.69 -2.13
C THR A 85 5.01 -4.19 -1.95
N LEU A 86 4.63 -4.94 -2.96
CA LEU A 86 4.74 -6.39 -2.95
C LEU A 86 6.18 -6.85 -2.73
N LEU A 87 7.10 -6.40 -3.59
CA LEU A 87 8.50 -6.84 -3.53
C LEU A 87 9.20 -6.32 -2.27
N GLY A 88 8.90 -5.07 -1.86
CA GLY A 88 9.41 -4.49 -0.62
C GLY A 88 9.02 -5.35 0.59
N THR A 89 7.73 -5.67 0.73
CA THR A 89 7.23 -6.51 1.83
C THR A 89 7.78 -7.94 1.78
N MET A 90 7.90 -8.53 0.57
CA MET A 90 8.49 -9.86 0.44
C MET A 90 9.96 -9.88 0.85
N ARG A 91 10.74 -8.85 0.51
CA ARG A 91 12.15 -8.73 0.94
C ARG A 91 12.29 -8.58 2.45
N GLU A 92 11.43 -7.77 3.08
CA GLU A 92 11.38 -7.64 4.56
C GLU A 92 11.07 -9.00 5.21
N GLY A 93 10.03 -9.69 4.76
CA GLY A 93 9.68 -11.01 5.28
C GLY A 93 10.76 -12.07 5.04
N ILE A 94 11.53 -11.98 3.94
CA ILE A 94 12.70 -12.87 3.71
C ILE A 94 13.81 -12.55 4.71
N LYS A 95 14.10 -11.29 5.02
CA LYS A 95 15.09 -10.93 6.05
C LYS A 95 14.70 -11.50 7.42
N GLU A 96 13.41 -11.41 7.79
CA GLU A 96 12.91 -12.03 9.02
C GLU A 96 13.10 -13.56 9.00
N MET A 97 12.83 -14.24 7.87
CA MET A 97 13.09 -15.67 7.74
C MET A 97 14.58 -16.01 7.84
N GLU A 98 15.47 -15.15 7.35
CA GLU A 98 16.91 -15.31 7.45
C GLU A 98 17.42 -15.27 8.90
N THR A 99 16.83 -14.41 9.76
CA THR A 99 17.17 -14.38 11.19
C THR A 99 16.76 -15.67 11.93
N LEU A 100 15.76 -16.38 11.40
CA LEU A 100 15.26 -17.65 11.95
C LEU A 100 15.76 -18.87 11.16
N ALA A 101 16.80 -18.70 10.35
CA ALA A 101 17.38 -19.78 9.55
C ALA A 101 17.98 -20.87 10.46
N GLY A 102 17.62 -22.12 10.20
CA GLY A 102 18.04 -23.26 11.00
C GLY A 102 17.19 -23.53 12.25
N ILE A 103 16.30 -22.61 12.63
CA ILE A 103 15.30 -22.75 13.71
C ILE A 103 13.94 -23.07 13.09
N ASP A 104 13.31 -22.06 12.46
CA ASP A 104 11.97 -22.19 11.88
C ASP A 104 11.98 -22.37 10.36
N TYR A 105 13.04 -21.92 9.70
CA TYR A 105 13.15 -21.96 8.24
C TYR A 105 14.44 -22.65 7.77
N SER A 106 14.28 -23.64 6.88
CA SER A 106 15.44 -24.22 6.20
C SER A 106 16.02 -23.25 5.16
N PRO A 107 17.35 -23.27 4.90
CA PRO A 107 17.97 -22.45 3.85
C PRO A 107 17.33 -22.67 2.47
N VAL A 108 16.89 -23.88 2.17
CA VAL A 108 16.19 -24.24 0.93
C VAL A 108 14.84 -23.50 0.84
N THR A 109 14.13 -23.37 1.95
CA THR A 109 12.86 -22.62 2.00
C THR A 109 13.09 -21.14 1.75
N ILE A 110 14.06 -20.54 2.42
CA ILE A 110 14.43 -19.12 2.23
C ILE A 110 14.82 -18.85 0.78
N ASN A 111 15.66 -19.71 0.20
CA ASN A 111 16.08 -19.56 -1.20
C ASN A 111 14.89 -19.65 -2.18
N ARG A 112 13.88 -20.46 -1.86
CA ARG A 112 12.65 -20.52 -2.66
C ARG A 112 11.92 -19.17 -2.66
N TYR A 113 11.77 -18.51 -1.52
CA TYR A 113 11.16 -17.18 -1.45
C TYR A 113 11.97 -16.14 -2.23
N LYS A 114 13.30 -16.15 -2.13
CA LYS A 114 14.18 -15.28 -2.93
C LYS A 114 13.97 -15.49 -4.43
N ASN A 115 13.82 -16.74 -4.87
CA ASN A 115 13.58 -17.05 -6.28
C ASN A 115 12.20 -16.56 -6.75
N VAL A 116 11.17 -16.63 -5.91
CA VAL A 116 9.85 -16.04 -6.23
C VAL A 116 9.95 -14.54 -6.42
N VAL A 117 10.65 -13.82 -5.53
CA VAL A 117 10.89 -12.38 -5.67
C VAL A 117 11.61 -12.07 -6.97
N LYS A 118 12.68 -12.81 -7.32
CA LYS A 118 13.39 -12.63 -8.59
C LYS A 118 12.47 -12.77 -9.81
N LYS A 119 11.56 -13.76 -9.80
CA LYS A 119 10.62 -13.97 -10.91
C LYS A 119 9.56 -12.87 -10.99
N LEU A 120 9.05 -12.42 -9.85
CA LEU A 120 8.14 -11.26 -9.80
C LEU A 120 8.81 -9.97 -10.26
N GLN A 121 10.09 -9.74 -9.90
CA GLN A 121 10.86 -8.57 -10.35
C GLN A 121 11.01 -8.51 -11.88
N LEU A 122 11.02 -9.65 -12.56
CA LEU A 122 11.08 -9.70 -14.02
C LEU A 122 9.69 -9.47 -14.66
N LEU A 123 8.64 -10.01 -14.06
CA LEU A 123 7.28 -9.91 -14.61
C LEU A 123 6.63 -8.54 -14.36
N ILE A 124 6.79 -7.96 -13.16
CA ILE A 124 6.09 -6.73 -12.78
C ILE A 124 6.36 -5.58 -13.77
N PRO A 125 7.60 -5.29 -14.19
CA PRO A 125 7.86 -4.23 -15.15
C PRO A 125 7.18 -4.47 -16.50
N SER A 126 7.17 -5.70 -17.00
CA SER A 126 6.55 -6.03 -18.29
C SER A 126 5.01 -5.98 -18.23
N TYR A 127 4.41 -6.29 -17.08
CA TYR A 127 2.96 -6.33 -16.92
C TYR A 127 2.35 -4.98 -16.51
N TYR A 128 3.01 -4.26 -15.59
CA TYR A 128 2.50 -3.01 -15.03
C TYR A 128 3.27 -1.75 -15.48
N GLY A 129 4.41 -1.89 -16.15
CA GLY A 129 5.28 -0.75 -16.51
C GLY A 129 5.92 -0.06 -15.29
N LYS A 130 6.04 -0.74 -14.15
CA LYS A 130 6.55 -0.22 -12.87
C LYS A 130 7.59 -1.17 -12.29
N GLU A 131 8.48 -0.69 -11.43
CA GLU A 131 9.47 -1.53 -10.75
C GLU A 131 8.88 -2.39 -9.62
N ASP A 132 7.81 -1.93 -8.98
CA ASP A 132 7.09 -2.63 -7.93
C ASP A 132 5.61 -2.21 -7.93
N VAL A 133 4.75 -2.98 -7.28
CA VAL A 133 3.30 -2.76 -7.20
C VAL A 133 2.82 -2.82 -5.76
N THR A 134 1.77 -2.08 -5.46
CA THR A 134 1.09 -2.16 -4.15
C THR A 134 0.17 -3.37 -4.09
N PHE A 135 -0.15 -3.84 -2.89
CA PHE A 135 -1.11 -4.94 -2.72
C PHE A 135 -2.51 -4.63 -3.26
N HIS A 136 -2.89 -3.34 -3.36
CA HIS A 136 -4.18 -2.94 -3.94
C HIS A 136 -4.24 -3.11 -5.46
N GLU A 137 -3.08 -3.09 -6.13
CA GLU A 137 -2.99 -3.24 -7.59
C GLU A 137 -2.97 -4.71 -8.04
N LEU A 138 -2.84 -5.66 -7.09
CA LEU A 138 -2.83 -7.08 -7.41
C LEU A 138 -4.22 -7.56 -7.79
N THR A 139 -4.35 -8.09 -9.00
CA THR A 139 -5.60 -8.64 -9.54
C THR A 139 -5.49 -10.15 -9.77
N PRO A 140 -6.62 -10.88 -9.89
CA PRO A 140 -6.61 -12.29 -10.28
C PRO A 140 -5.94 -12.53 -11.62
N GLU A 141 -6.06 -11.58 -12.55
CA GLU A 141 -5.43 -11.63 -13.89
C GLU A 141 -3.91 -11.61 -13.75
N PHE A 142 -3.34 -10.81 -12.83
CA PHE A 142 -1.90 -10.81 -12.56
C PHE A 142 -1.43 -12.15 -11.99
N ILE A 143 -2.21 -12.76 -11.10
CA ILE A 143 -1.87 -14.11 -10.58
C ILE A 143 -1.83 -15.13 -11.70
N ARG A 144 -2.81 -15.06 -12.64
CA ARG A 144 -2.83 -15.92 -13.84
C ARG A 144 -1.64 -15.63 -14.77
N ALA A 145 -1.31 -14.36 -14.99
CA ALA A 145 -0.16 -13.97 -15.81
C ALA A 145 1.15 -14.49 -15.20
N PHE A 146 1.29 -14.44 -13.88
CA PHE A 146 2.45 -15.00 -13.19
C PHE A 146 2.54 -16.53 -13.34
N ASP A 147 1.42 -17.25 -13.23
CA ASP A 147 1.38 -18.71 -13.47
C ASP A 147 1.80 -19.05 -14.91
N ILE A 148 1.30 -18.31 -15.91
CA ILE A 148 1.68 -18.48 -17.31
C ILE A 148 3.17 -18.21 -17.50
N TYR A 149 3.68 -17.09 -17.00
CA TYR A 149 5.08 -16.70 -17.07
C TYR A 149 6.01 -17.79 -16.49
N LEU A 150 5.63 -18.38 -15.34
CA LEU A 150 6.41 -19.45 -14.72
C LEU A 150 6.46 -20.71 -15.58
N LYS A 151 5.41 -20.98 -16.37
CA LYS A 151 5.33 -22.13 -17.28
C LYS A 151 6.10 -21.92 -18.57
N THR A 152 5.92 -20.76 -19.20
CA THR A 152 6.40 -20.48 -20.55
C THR A 152 7.79 -19.90 -20.57
N GLU A 153 7.99 -18.74 -19.94
CA GLU A 153 9.27 -18.03 -19.99
C GLU A 153 10.28 -18.55 -18.96
N ALA A 154 9.82 -18.88 -17.76
CA ALA A 154 10.69 -19.42 -16.72
C ALA A 154 10.95 -20.93 -16.86
N GLY A 155 10.16 -21.63 -17.67
CA GLY A 155 10.34 -23.06 -17.98
C GLY A 155 10.28 -24.00 -16.77
N LEU A 156 9.48 -23.64 -15.75
CA LEU A 156 9.46 -24.38 -14.49
C LEU A 156 8.47 -25.56 -14.54
N CYS A 157 8.85 -26.68 -13.90
CA CYS A 157 7.95 -27.82 -13.75
C CYS A 157 6.79 -27.50 -12.79
N ARG A 158 5.64 -28.18 -12.98
CA ARG A 158 4.39 -27.98 -12.25
C ARG A 158 4.57 -27.94 -10.73
N ASN A 159 5.34 -28.86 -10.17
CA ASN A 159 5.55 -28.92 -8.72
C ASN A 159 6.28 -27.68 -8.18
N THR A 160 7.24 -27.14 -8.92
CA THR A 160 7.94 -25.91 -8.56
C THR A 160 7.01 -24.70 -8.64
N ILE A 161 6.19 -24.62 -9.69
CA ILE A 161 5.18 -23.56 -9.86
C ILE A 161 4.21 -23.54 -8.68
N VAL A 162 3.64 -24.69 -8.32
CA VAL A 162 2.73 -24.81 -7.16
C VAL A 162 3.41 -24.31 -5.86
N ARG A 163 4.69 -24.64 -5.65
CA ARG A 163 5.44 -24.16 -4.49
C ARG A 163 5.66 -22.65 -4.53
N TYR A 164 5.95 -22.09 -5.71
CA TYR A 164 6.12 -20.63 -5.88
C TYR A 164 4.81 -19.89 -5.64
N MET A 165 3.70 -20.39 -6.17
CA MET A 165 2.37 -19.82 -5.95
C MET A 165 1.98 -19.87 -4.46
N LYS A 166 2.30 -20.94 -3.75
CA LYS A 166 2.10 -21.01 -2.28
C LYS A 166 2.92 -19.96 -1.53
N CYS A 167 4.18 -19.72 -1.93
CA CYS A 167 5.01 -18.66 -1.36
C CYS A 167 4.39 -17.28 -1.59
N PHE A 168 3.93 -16.99 -2.80
CA PHE A 168 3.27 -15.74 -3.13
C PHE A 168 1.95 -15.59 -2.34
N LYS A 169 1.11 -16.62 -2.29
CA LYS A 169 -0.15 -16.63 -1.54
C LYS A 169 0.03 -16.36 -0.05
N LYS A 170 1.15 -16.76 0.57
CA LYS A 170 1.46 -16.44 1.98
C LYS A 170 1.47 -14.93 2.20
N PHE A 171 2.13 -14.16 1.30
CA PHE A 171 2.21 -12.71 1.44
C PHE A 171 0.88 -11.99 1.13
N THR A 172 0.10 -12.47 0.17
CA THR A 172 -1.25 -11.92 -0.07
C THR A 172 -2.20 -12.22 1.08
N ASN A 173 -2.14 -13.40 1.69
CA ASN A 173 -2.92 -13.71 2.89
C ASN A 173 -2.51 -12.82 4.08
N MET A 174 -1.19 -12.59 4.27
CA MET A 174 -0.71 -11.66 5.29
C MET A 174 -1.17 -10.23 5.03
N ALA A 175 -1.12 -9.77 3.77
CA ALA A 175 -1.59 -8.45 3.39
C ALA A 175 -3.10 -8.29 3.61
N LEU A 176 -3.89 -9.34 3.37
CA LEU A 176 -5.32 -9.36 3.68
C LEU A 176 -5.58 -9.28 5.19
N ALA A 177 -4.87 -10.08 5.99
CA ALA A 177 -4.98 -10.07 7.45
C ALA A 177 -4.57 -8.73 8.08
N LYS A 178 -3.59 -8.04 7.47
CA LYS A 178 -3.16 -6.69 7.86
C LYS A 178 -3.98 -5.57 7.19
N GLU A 179 -5.04 -5.93 6.47
CA GLU A 179 -5.94 -5.04 5.72
C GLU A 179 -5.22 -4.13 4.69
N TRP A 180 -4.06 -4.55 4.18
CA TRP A 180 -3.36 -3.85 3.08
C TRP A 180 -4.01 -4.09 1.72
N MET A 181 -4.96 -5.03 1.64
CA MET A 181 -5.80 -5.31 0.49
C MET A 181 -7.20 -5.73 0.95
N ARG A 182 -8.21 -5.47 0.12
CA ARG A 182 -9.61 -5.77 0.45
C ARG A 182 -10.05 -7.18 0.05
N LYS A 183 -9.48 -7.71 -1.02
CA LYS A 183 -9.80 -9.03 -1.58
C LYS A 183 -8.53 -9.77 -1.92
N ASN A 184 -8.49 -11.06 -1.66
CA ASN A 184 -7.34 -11.87 -2.04
C ASN A 184 -7.45 -12.23 -3.54
N PRO A 185 -6.42 -11.92 -4.37
CA PRO A 185 -6.45 -12.17 -5.81
C PRO A 185 -6.34 -13.66 -6.18
N PHE A 186 -6.13 -14.54 -5.21
CA PHE A 186 -6.14 -16.00 -5.41
C PHE A 186 -7.51 -16.65 -5.31
N TYR A 187 -8.58 -15.86 -5.11
CA TYR A 187 -9.97 -16.34 -4.98
C TYR A 187 -10.91 -15.60 -5.93
#